data_0dd7559ade4668031de58d53d2eb7740
#
_entry.id   0dd7559ade4668031de58d53d2eb7740
#
_cell.length_a   1.000
_cell.length_b   1.000
_cell.length_c   1.000
_cell.angle_alpha   90.00
_cell.angle_beta   90.00
_cell.angle_gamma   90.00
#
_symmetry.space_group_name_H-M   'P 1'
#
loop_
_entity.id
_entity.type
_entity.pdbx_description
1 polymer ?
#
loop_
_entity_poly.entity_id
_entity_poly.type
_entity_poly.pdbx_seq_one_letter_code
_entity_poly.pdbx_strand_id
1 'polypeptide(L)'
;LLRVLVTGAAGLLGGEVCARLVAAGHSVTALVHRNPDVCGNDGKTVCVTAILKGDVSQDRFGWDEANFRQVAGGHDLLVHCAATVRFDLPEADYAAVNIGGTANALELARAGAMRYLHVSTAYVCGTRSGPIREDDPLPETGFANGYEASKAAGERLVRDSGLPWSIARPSVVVGDSSTGAIRQFDTTYAAFKLIAEGRVRHMEARAAATLDFVPIDHVAAGIVALTDAGERAAGGTYHLVSAQPLPVARFTGAIGAYPQFHEPALVPPEDFEPAALPPMERRLYRRVAGLYASYFQRDPHFDDSAMRGLTGLACPPTGEAYIRRLIDYCVKVGFLPPA
;
A
#
# COMPACT_ATOMS: atom_id res chain seq x y z
N LEU A 1 16.32 -3.95 -20.96
CA LEU A 1 15.79 -2.63 -20.56
C LEU A 1 14.40 -2.45 -21.15
N LEU A 2 13.42 -2.02 -20.35
CA LEU A 2 12.02 -1.85 -20.73
C LEU A 2 11.63 -0.39 -20.75
N ARG A 3 10.65 -0.06 -21.59
CA ARG A 3 9.91 1.22 -21.53
C ARG A 3 8.71 1.00 -20.62
N VAL A 4 8.76 1.57 -19.42
CA VAL A 4 7.77 1.34 -18.36
C VAL A 4 6.90 2.59 -18.17
N LEU A 5 5.58 2.42 -18.25
CA LEU A 5 4.61 3.46 -17.87
C LEU A 5 4.17 3.18 -16.42
N VAL A 6 4.32 4.17 -15.54
CA VAL A 6 3.92 4.08 -14.13
C VAL A 6 2.77 5.04 -13.87
N THR A 7 1.60 4.53 -13.51
CA THR A 7 0.48 5.36 -13.05
C THR A 7 0.60 5.64 -11.56
N GLY A 8 0.04 6.76 -11.09
CA GLY A 8 0.18 7.15 -9.68
C GLY A 8 1.60 7.54 -9.29
N ALA A 9 2.43 7.92 -10.26
CA ALA A 9 3.86 8.18 -10.11
C ALA A 9 4.19 9.32 -9.13
N ALA A 10 3.30 10.29 -8.92
CA ALA A 10 3.46 11.34 -7.92
C ALA A 10 3.11 10.90 -6.48
N GLY A 11 2.51 9.73 -6.31
CA GLY A 11 2.21 9.12 -5.00
C GLY A 11 3.45 8.65 -4.27
N LEU A 12 3.27 8.27 -2.99
CA LEU A 12 4.35 7.80 -2.13
C LEU A 12 5.07 6.58 -2.74
N LEU A 13 4.32 5.50 -2.96
CA LEU A 13 4.88 4.26 -3.50
C LEU A 13 5.25 4.41 -4.99
N GLY A 14 4.39 5.04 -5.80
CA GLY A 14 4.67 5.23 -7.23
C GLY A 14 5.94 6.00 -7.50
N GLY A 15 6.24 7.04 -6.70
CA GLY A 15 7.49 7.80 -6.80
C GLY A 15 8.72 6.97 -6.46
N GLU A 16 8.66 6.17 -5.40
CA GLU A 16 9.76 5.27 -5.02
C GLU A 16 9.97 4.16 -6.07
N VAL A 17 8.89 3.63 -6.63
CA VAL A 17 8.95 2.67 -7.76
C VAL A 17 9.61 3.31 -8.97
N CYS A 18 9.24 4.54 -9.35
CA CYS A 18 9.91 5.27 -10.44
C CYS A 18 11.40 5.43 -10.18
N ALA A 19 11.80 5.83 -8.94
CA ALA A 19 13.20 6.00 -8.58
C ALA A 19 14.00 4.71 -8.77
N ARG A 20 13.47 3.59 -8.32
CA ARG A 20 14.15 2.29 -8.42
C ARG A 20 14.17 1.73 -9.83
N LEU A 21 13.10 1.90 -10.61
CA LEU A 21 13.08 1.52 -12.03
C LEU A 21 14.11 2.30 -12.84
N VAL A 22 14.22 3.62 -12.60
CA VAL A 22 15.28 4.44 -13.22
C VAL A 22 16.65 3.98 -12.80
N ALA A 23 16.89 3.70 -11.51
CA ALA A 23 18.17 3.19 -11.00
C ALA A 23 18.52 1.81 -11.58
N ALA A 24 17.52 0.97 -11.89
CA ALA A 24 17.69 -0.31 -12.58
C ALA A 24 17.94 -0.14 -14.10
N GLY A 25 17.90 1.09 -14.62
CA GLY A 25 18.19 1.42 -16.02
C GLY A 25 17.00 1.37 -16.96
N HIS A 26 15.77 1.18 -16.47
CA HIS A 26 14.58 1.23 -17.31
C HIS A 26 14.27 2.66 -17.77
N SER A 27 13.65 2.78 -18.95
CA SER A 27 13.07 4.04 -19.43
C SER A 27 11.68 4.20 -18.79
N VAL A 28 11.52 5.19 -17.89
CA VAL A 28 10.31 5.37 -17.11
C VAL A 28 9.53 6.59 -17.58
N THR A 29 8.28 6.38 -17.96
CA THR A 29 7.28 7.44 -18.17
C THR A 29 6.36 7.48 -16.95
N ALA A 30 6.28 8.64 -16.32
CA ALA A 30 5.45 8.86 -15.15
C ALA A 30 4.09 9.43 -15.53
N LEU A 31 3.00 8.74 -15.24
CA LEU A 31 1.65 9.28 -15.37
C LEU A 31 1.22 9.90 -14.04
N VAL A 32 0.97 11.21 -14.07
CA VAL A 32 0.58 12.03 -12.92
C VAL A 32 -0.78 12.67 -13.15
N HIS A 33 -1.52 12.96 -12.07
CA HIS A 33 -2.81 13.63 -12.17
C HIS A 33 -2.68 15.15 -11.93
N ARG A 34 -2.70 15.58 -10.67
CA ARG A 34 -2.67 17.02 -10.30
C ARG A 34 -1.27 17.49 -9.92
N ASN A 35 -0.54 16.65 -9.17
CA ASN A 35 0.82 16.94 -8.77
C ASN A 35 1.80 16.39 -9.82
N PRO A 36 2.61 17.25 -10.48
CA PRO A 36 3.60 16.82 -11.44
C PRO A 36 4.90 16.30 -10.83
N ASP A 37 5.10 16.45 -9.51
CA ASP A 37 6.36 16.13 -8.86
C ASP A 37 6.49 14.63 -8.64
N VAL A 38 7.44 14.01 -9.27
CA VAL A 38 7.81 12.61 -9.08
C VAL A 38 9.05 12.56 -8.19
N CYS A 39 8.87 12.10 -6.95
CA CYS A 39 9.95 12.05 -5.96
C CYS A 39 10.07 10.65 -5.35
N GLY A 40 11.30 10.21 -5.13
CA GLY A 40 11.59 9.03 -4.33
C GLY A 40 11.20 9.21 -2.85
N ASN A 41 11.31 8.15 -2.06
CA ASN A 41 11.02 8.22 -0.63
C ASN A 41 12.00 9.13 0.14
N ASP A 42 13.19 9.37 -0.40
CA ASP A 42 14.18 10.32 0.13
C ASP A 42 13.85 11.79 -0.18
N GLY A 43 12.73 12.05 -0.85
CA GLY A 43 12.26 13.40 -1.25
C GLY A 43 12.97 13.96 -2.47
N LYS A 44 13.92 13.26 -3.08
CA LYS A 44 14.60 13.75 -4.28
C LYS A 44 13.74 13.54 -5.52
N THR A 45 13.80 14.52 -6.42
CA THR A 45 13.16 14.43 -7.73
C THR A 45 13.77 13.28 -8.54
N VAL A 46 12.90 12.47 -9.14
CA VAL A 46 13.30 11.36 -10.01
C VAL A 46 13.43 11.83 -11.44
N CYS A 47 14.58 11.58 -12.05
CA CYS A 47 14.82 11.88 -13.48
C CYS A 47 14.14 10.82 -14.36
N VAL A 48 12.83 10.89 -14.51
CA VAL A 48 12.06 10.03 -15.41
C VAL A 48 12.25 10.48 -16.88
N THR A 49 12.02 9.57 -17.83
CA THR A 49 12.14 9.84 -19.27
C THR A 49 11.11 10.85 -19.75
N ALA A 50 9.89 10.75 -19.24
CA ALA A 50 8.80 11.67 -19.54
C ALA A 50 7.79 11.73 -18.40
N ILE A 51 7.08 12.86 -18.31
CA ILE A 51 5.93 13.04 -17.40
C ILE A 51 4.71 13.29 -18.29
N LEU A 52 3.68 12.47 -18.13
CA LEU A 52 2.38 12.60 -18.78
C LEU A 52 1.33 13.01 -17.76
N LYS A 53 0.46 13.93 -18.13
CA LYS A 53 -0.70 14.30 -17.31
C LYS A 53 -1.93 13.52 -17.79
N GLY A 54 -2.65 12.92 -16.86
CA GLY A 54 -3.90 12.21 -17.14
C GLY A 54 -4.62 11.80 -15.86
N ASP A 55 -5.91 11.52 -15.98
CA ASP A 55 -6.76 11.10 -14.88
C ASP A 55 -7.22 9.67 -15.13
N VAL A 56 -6.77 8.72 -14.29
CA VAL A 56 -7.11 7.30 -14.44
C VAL A 56 -8.61 7.04 -14.35
N SER A 57 -9.38 7.91 -13.68
CA SER A 57 -10.84 7.77 -13.55
C SER A 57 -11.61 8.17 -14.81
N GLN A 58 -10.95 8.78 -15.78
CA GLN A 58 -11.56 9.21 -17.03
C GLN A 58 -11.25 8.24 -18.16
N ASP A 59 -12.21 8.11 -19.08
CA ASP A 59 -12.00 7.39 -20.34
C ASP A 59 -10.73 7.89 -21.02
N ARG A 60 -9.88 6.95 -21.48
CA ARG A 60 -8.57 7.27 -22.08
C ARG A 60 -7.71 8.25 -21.29
N PHE A 61 -7.87 8.30 -19.99
CA PHE A 61 -7.15 9.22 -19.08
C PHE A 61 -7.44 10.72 -19.37
N GLY A 62 -8.53 11.03 -20.09
CA GLY A 62 -8.85 12.36 -20.60
C GLY A 62 -8.06 12.77 -21.84
N TRP A 63 -7.37 11.84 -22.49
CA TRP A 63 -6.64 12.08 -23.73
C TRP A 63 -7.50 11.88 -24.97
N ASP A 64 -7.10 12.53 -26.06
CA ASP A 64 -7.63 12.21 -27.37
C ASP A 64 -7.11 10.84 -27.88
N GLU A 65 -7.74 10.33 -28.92
CA GLU A 65 -7.42 9.02 -29.51
C GLU A 65 -5.96 8.94 -30.00
N ALA A 66 -5.41 10.01 -30.54
CA ALA A 66 -4.05 10.04 -31.09
C ALA A 66 -3.01 9.91 -29.96
N ASN A 67 -3.18 10.68 -28.87
CA ASN A 67 -2.33 10.60 -27.70
C ASN A 67 -2.45 9.24 -27.01
N PHE A 68 -3.67 8.72 -26.85
CA PHE A 68 -3.90 7.40 -26.26
C PHE A 68 -3.14 6.31 -27.03
N ARG A 69 -3.26 6.27 -28.37
CA ARG A 69 -2.54 5.29 -29.21
C ARG A 69 -1.03 5.48 -29.17
N GLN A 70 -0.56 6.72 -29.16
CA GLN A 70 0.87 7.01 -29.07
C GLN A 70 1.45 6.49 -27.75
N VAL A 71 0.78 6.74 -26.63
CA VAL A 71 1.22 6.24 -25.32
C VAL A 71 1.14 4.72 -25.28
N ALA A 72 0.06 4.12 -25.78
CA ALA A 72 -0.09 2.66 -25.85
C ALA A 72 1.07 2.00 -26.62
N GLY A 73 1.42 2.47 -27.80
CA GLY A 73 2.52 1.91 -28.60
C GLY A 73 3.92 2.24 -28.10
N GLY A 74 4.04 3.16 -27.14
CA GLY A 74 5.31 3.66 -26.63
C GLY A 74 5.93 2.83 -25.49
N HIS A 75 5.23 1.83 -24.93
CA HIS A 75 5.63 1.15 -23.70
C HIS A 75 5.53 -0.37 -23.80
N ASP A 76 6.34 -1.06 -22.99
CA ASP A 76 6.42 -2.53 -22.94
C ASP A 76 5.70 -3.09 -21.71
N LEU A 77 5.59 -2.27 -20.65
CA LEU A 77 4.96 -2.62 -19.37
C LEU A 77 4.22 -1.42 -18.81
N LEU A 78 3.03 -1.66 -18.27
CA LEU A 78 2.30 -0.73 -17.44
C LEU A 78 2.33 -1.20 -15.98
N VAL A 79 2.91 -0.37 -15.06
CA VAL A 79 2.85 -0.57 -13.61
C VAL A 79 1.75 0.33 -13.05
N HIS A 80 0.67 -0.28 -12.57
CA HIS A 80 -0.51 0.46 -12.10
C HIS A 80 -0.47 0.65 -10.59
N CYS A 81 0.06 1.81 -10.14
CA CYS A 81 0.11 2.21 -8.73
C CYS A 81 -1.00 3.20 -8.36
N ALA A 82 -1.72 3.77 -9.33
CA ALA A 82 -2.76 4.75 -9.06
C ALA A 82 -3.94 4.12 -8.31
N ALA A 83 -4.22 4.64 -7.12
CA ALA A 83 -5.36 4.24 -6.30
C ALA A 83 -5.67 5.33 -5.28
N THR A 84 -6.92 5.38 -4.80
CA THR A 84 -7.21 6.01 -3.52
C THR A 84 -7.06 4.97 -2.41
N VAL A 85 -6.35 5.35 -1.34
CA VAL A 85 -6.01 4.47 -0.21
C VAL A 85 -6.72 4.87 1.09
N ARG A 86 -7.60 5.86 1.04
CA ARG A 86 -8.40 6.29 2.20
C ARG A 86 -9.49 5.27 2.50
N PHE A 87 -9.89 5.15 3.78
CA PHE A 87 -10.90 4.18 4.23
C PHE A 87 -12.28 4.80 4.45
N ASP A 88 -12.40 6.12 4.33
CA ASP A 88 -13.57 6.92 4.66
C ASP A 88 -14.21 7.60 3.46
N LEU A 89 -14.01 7.08 2.26
CA LEU A 89 -14.58 7.63 1.03
C LEU A 89 -15.93 7.03 0.69
N PRO A 90 -16.77 7.78 -0.04
CA PRO A 90 -17.95 7.22 -0.68
C PRO A 90 -17.62 6.09 -1.65
N GLU A 91 -18.52 5.12 -1.80
CA GLU A 91 -18.36 3.99 -2.72
C GLU A 91 -18.09 4.44 -4.16
N ALA A 92 -18.71 5.52 -4.61
CA ALA A 92 -18.52 6.07 -5.95
C ALA A 92 -17.08 6.50 -6.23
N ASP A 93 -16.35 7.00 -5.22
CA ASP A 93 -14.96 7.42 -5.37
C ASP A 93 -14.04 6.21 -5.54
N TYR A 94 -14.28 5.13 -4.80
CA TYR A 94 -13.57 3.87 -5.00
C TYR A 94 -13.88 3.25 -6.36
N ALA A 95 -15.15 3.28 -6.77
CA ALA A 95 -15.57 2.78 -8.08
C ALA A 95 -14.89 3.54 -9.22
N ALA A 96 -14.82 4.86 -9.13
CA ALA A 96 -14.20 5.69 -10.16
C ALA A 96 -12.69 5.47 -10.27
N VAL A 97 -11.96 5.51 -9.14
CA VAL A 97 -10.50 5.50 -9.14
C VAL A 97 -9.93 4.08 -9.12
N ASN A 98 -10.37 3.24 -8.17
CA ASN A 98 -9.75 1.94 -7.97
C ASN A 98 -10.27 0.90 -8.97
N ILE A 99 -11.55 0.94 -9.33
CA ILE A 99 -12.14 -0.02 -10.28
C ILE A 99 -12.08 0.54 -11.69
N GLY A 100 -12.66 1.71 -11.94
CA GLY A 100 -12.65 2.38 -13.25
C GLY A 100 -11.23 2.69 -13.73
N GLY A 101 -10.38 3.21 -12.82
CA GLY A 101 -8.97 3.47 -13.12
C GLY A 101 -8.21 2.20 -13.51
N THR A 102 -8.48 1.08 -12.85
CA THR A 102 -7.91 -0.22 -13.26
C THR A 102 -8.42 -0.65 -14.64
N ALA A 103 -9.73 -0.50 -14.91
CA ALA A 103 -10.30 -0.83 -16.22
C ALA A 103 -9.68 0.01 -17.35
N ASN A 104 -9.55 1.33 -17.16
CA ASN A 104 -8.92 2.23 -18.13
C ASN A 104 -7.44 1.89 -18.36
N ALA A 105 -6.71 1.54 -17.29
CA ALA A 105 -5.31 1.13 -17.40
C ALA A 105 -5.15 -0.20 -18.16
N LEU A 106 -6.06 -1.16 -17.96
CA LEU A 106 -6.10 -2.41 -18.71
C LEU A 106 -6.41 -2.18 -20.19
N GLU A 107 -7.29 -1.23 -20.51
CA GLU A 107 -7.60 -0.86 -21.89
C GLU A 107 -6.37 -0.28 -22.60
N LEU A 108 -5.65 0.61 -21.93
CA LEU A 108 -4.39 1.16 -22.47
C LEU A 108 -3.35 0.06 -22.70
N ALA A 109 -3.19 -0.85 -21.72
CA ALA A 109 -2.25 -1.95 -21.85
C ALA A 109 -2.63 -2.91 -23.00
N ARG A 110 -3.93 -3.16 -23.20
CA ARG A 110 -4.43 -3.98 -24.30
C ARG A 110 -4.17 -3.35 -25.65
N ALA A 111 -4.43 -2.02 -25.78
CA ALA A 111 -4.19 -1.26 -27.00
C ALA A 111 -2.70 -1.28 -27.43
N GLY A 112 -1.78 -1.34 -26.48
CA GLY A 112 -0.33 -1.37 -26.70
C GLY A 112 0.29 -2.77 -26.64
N ALA A 113 -0.49 -3.82 -26.42
CA ALA A 113 0.01 -5.17 -26.13
C ALA A 113 1.06 -5.20 -25.01
N MET A 114 0.90 -4.34 -24.01
CA MET A 114 1.81 -4.22 -22.87
C MET A 114 1.58 -5.37 -21.86
N ARG A 115 2.63 -5.76 -21.17
CA ARG A 115 2.49 -6.48 -19.89
C ARG A 115 1.86 -5.54 -18.85
N TYR A 116 1.18 -6.12 -17.87
CA TYR A 116 0.48 -5.35 -16.84
C TYR A 116 0.88 -5.81 -15.43
N LEU A 117 1.42 -4.91 -14.63
CA LEU A 117 1.72 -5.15 -13.23
C LEU A 117 0.77 -4.30 -12.36
N HIS A 118 -0.12 -4.99 -11.65
CA HIS A 118 -1.10 -4.35 -10.76
C HIS A 118 -0.58 -4.26 -9.33
N VAL A 119 -0.55 -3.08 -8.75
CA VAL A 119 -0.27 -2.91 -7.32
C VAL A 119 -1.58 -2.93 -6.55
N SER A 120 -1.83 -4.04 -5.85
CA SER A 120 -3.01 -4.30 -5.03
C SER A 120 -2.70 -4.11 -3.54
N THR A 121 -3.28 -4.93 -2.69
CA THR A 121 -2.98 -5.03 -1.25
C THR A 121 -3.13 -6.49 -0.79
N ALA A 122 -2.32 -6.90 0.19
CA ALA A 122 -2.48 -8.23 0.82
C ALA A 122 -3.86 -8.36 1.52
N TYR A 123 -4.43 -7.24 1.93
CA TYR A 123 -5.72 -7.18 2.62
C TYR A 123 -6.96 -7.41 1.74
N VAL A 124 -6.80 -7.69 0.45
CA VAL A 124 -7.89 -8.25 -0.38
C VAL A 124 -8.37 -9.63 0.11
N CYS A 125 -7.64 -10.22 1.06
CA CYS A 125 -8.11 -11.39 1.79
C CYS A 125 -9.38 -11.14 2.62
N GLY A 126 -9.79 -9.90 2.81
CA GLY A 126 -10.90 -9.51 3.66
C GLY A 126 -10.59 -9.71 5.14
N THR A 127 -11.63 -9.96 5.94
CA THR A 127 -11.51 -10.10 7.41
C THR A 127 -11.02 -11.49 7.86
N ARG A 128 -10.46 -12.30 6.96
CA ARG A 128 -9.89 -13.61 7.28
C ARG A 128 -8.69 -13.48 8.23
N SER A 129 -8.51 -14.51 9.07
CA SER A 129 -7.34 -14.71 9.93
C SER A 129 -6.67 -16.05 9.60
N GLY A 130 -5.47 -16.27 10.12
CA GLY A 130 -4.66 -17.45 9.86
C GLY A 130 -3.92 -17.37 8.52
N PRO A 131 -3.47 -18.50 7.98
CA PRO A 131 -2.65 -18.54 6.76
C PRO A 131 -3.40 -17.98 5.55
N ILE A 132 -2.77 -17.03 4.85
CA ILE A 132 -3.24 -16.40 3.60
C ILE A 132 -2.17 -16.61 2.53
N ARG A 133 -2.50 -17.41 1.52
CA ARG A 133 -1.58 -17.74 0.44
C ARG A 133 -1.72 -16.78 -0.74
N GLU A 134 -0.67 -16.66 -1.52
CA GLU A 134 -0.64 -15.83 -2.73
C GLU A 134 -1.64 -16.31 -3.80
N ASP A 135 -1.90 -17.62 -3.86
CA ASP A 135 -2.83 -18.27 -4.79
C ASP A 135 -4.26 -18.45 -4.25
N ASP A 136 -4.54 -18.01 -3.02
CA ASP A 136 -5.87 -18.09 -2.45
C ASP A 136 -6.90 -17.34 -3.29
N PRO A 137 -8.12 -17.88 -3.46
CA PRO A 137 -9.19 -17.19 -4.17
C PRO A 137 -9.60 -15.91 -3.40
N LEU A 138 -9.98 -14.88 -4.16
CA LEU A 138 -10.52 -13.66 -3.59
C LEU A 138 -11.90 -13.93 -2.95
N PRO A 139 -12.16 -13.44 -1.75
CA PRO A 139 -13.48 -13.51 -1.16
C PRO A 139 -14.48 -12.65 -1.94
N GLU A 140 -15.73 -13.03 -1.97
CA GLU A 140 -16.80 -12.23 -2.59
C GLU A 140 -17.26 -11.09 -1.67
N THR A 141 -17.23 -11.32 -0.38
CA THR A 141 -17.69 -10.42 0.68
C THR A 141 -16.76 -10.48 1.89
N GLY A 142 -17.06 -9.72 2.94
CA GLY A 142 -16.27 -9.76 4.18
C GLY A 142 -15.02 -8.89 4.14
N PHE A 143 -15.08 -7.77 3.44
CA PHE A 143 -14.03 -6.75 3.48
C PHE A 143 -14.24 -5.79 4.64
N ALA A 144 -13.16 -5.33 5.25
CA ALA A 144 -13.23 -4.40 6.38
C ALA A 144 -13.66 -2.98 5.98
N ASN A 145 -13.43 -2.60 4.73
CA ASN A 145 -13.74 -1.26 4.21
C ASN A 145 -13.86 -1.27 2.68
N GLY A 146 -14.33 -0.15 2.12
CA GLY A 146 -14.50 0.03 0.68
C GLY A 146 -13.19 -0.01 -0.11
N TYR A 147 -12.08 0.37 0.52
CA TYR A 147 -10.76 0.26 -0.11
C TYR A 147 -10.42 -1.21 -0.44
N GLU A 148 -10.50 -2.09 0.54
CA GLU A 148 -10.20 -3.52 0.33
C GLU A 148 -11.12 -4.15 -0.72
N ALA A 149 -12.42 -3.86 -0.63
CA ALA A 149 -13.41 -4.32 -1.59
C ALA A 149 -13.10 -3.85 -3.02
N SER A 150 -12.75 -2.57 -3.18
CA SER A 150 -12.43 -1.99 -4.49
C SER A 150 -11.14 -2.54 -5.08
N LYS A 151 -10.12 -2.81 -4.24
CA LYS A 151 -8.88 -3.45 -4.70
C LYS A 151 -9.12 -4.89 -5.13
N ALA A 152 -9.95 -5.64 -4.41
CA ALA A 152 -10.34 -6.99 -4.81
C ALA A 152 -11.13 -7.00 -6.14
N ALA A 153 -12.04 -6.02 -6.33
CA ALA A 153 -12.74 -5.84 -7.60
C ALA A 153 -11.78 -5.52 -8.76
N GLY A 154 -10.79 -4.65 -8.52
CA GLY A 154 -9.73 -4.36 -9.49
C GLY A 154 -8.92 -5.61 -9.87
N GLU A 155 -8.54 -6.45 -8.90
CA GLU A 155 -7.84 -7.71 -9.19
C GLU A 155 -8.66 -8.68 -10.05
N ARG A 156 -9.99 -8.74 -9.86
CA ARG A 156 -10.86 -9.57 -10.73
C ARG A 156 -10.78 -9.08 -12.17
N LEU A 157 -10.86 -7.76 -12.41
CA LEU A 157 -10.69 -7.19 -13.75
C LEU A 157 -9.33 -7.55 -14.36
N VAL A 158 -8.26 -7.50 -13.55
CA VAL A 158 -6.91 -7.86 -14.01
C VAL A 158 -6.85 -9.34 -14.42
N ARG A 159 -7.38 -10.24 -13.59
CA ARG A 159 -7.39 -11.70 -13.85
C ARG A 159 -8.17 -12.05 -15.11
N ASP A 160 -9.28 -11.35 -15.35
CA ASP A 160 -10.16 -11.56 -16.50
C ASP A 160 -9.72 -10.81 -17.75
N SER A 161 -8.62 -10.03 -17.68
CA SER A 161 -8.21 -9.12 -18.77
C SER A 161 -7.70 -9.81 -20.02
N GLY A 162 -7.22 -11.04 -19.91
CA GLY A 162 -6.53 -11.73 -21.00
C GLY A 162 -5.12 -11.22 -21.33
N LEU A 163 -4.61 -10.23 -20.56
CA LEU A 163 -3.25 -9.71 -20.70
C LEU A 163 -2.23 -10.59 -19.96
N PRO A 164 -0.94 -10.51 -20.29
CA PRO A 164 0.11 -11.05 -19.45
C PRO A 164 0.25 -10.15 -18.20
N TRP A 165 -0.50 -10.50 -17.16
CA TRP A 165 -0.56 -9.73 -15.92
C TRP A 165 0.26 -10.33 -14.79
N SER A 166 0.69 -9.51 -13.84
CA SER A 166 1.15 -9.89 -12.51
C SER A 166 0.54 -8.97 -11.45
N ILE A 167 0.34 -9.47 -10.24
CA ILE A 167 -0.27 -8.72 -9.14
C ILE A 167 0.69 -8.69 -7.95
N ALA A 168 1.06 -7.49 -7.51
CA ALA A 168 1.82 -7.26 -6.29
C ALA A 168 0.87 -6.86 -5.16
N ARG A 169 0.92 -7.54 -4.02
CA ARG A 169 0.07 -7.33 -2.85
C ARG A 169 0.91 -6.87 -1.64
N PRO A 170 1.21 -5.58 -1.51
CA PRO A 170 1.81 -5.05 -0.29
C PRO A 170 0.86 -5.20 0.90
N SER A 171 1.41 -5.44 2.11
CA SER A 171 0.71 -5.24 3.37
C SER A 171 0.68 -3.75 3.74
N VAL A 172 0.73 -3.38 5.02
CA VAL A 172 0.75 -1.98 5.45
C VAL A 172 2.12 -1.39 5.18
N VAL A 173 2.21 -0.54 4.14
CA VAL A 173 3.47 0.10 3.73
C VAL A 173 3.84 1.20 4.72
N VAL A 174 5.04 1.12 5.28
CA VAL A 174 5.59 2.09 6.22
C VAL A 174 7.04 2.45 5.84
N GLY A 175 7.76 3.19 6.67
CA GLY A 175 9.06 3.76 6.36
C GLY A 175 10.13 2.77 5.93
N ASP A 176 11.20 3.29 5.39
CA ASP A 176 12.38 2.57 4.91
C ASP A 176 12.97 1.63 5.97
N SER A 177 13.38 0.45 5.57
CA SER A 177 13.84 -0.62 6.46
C SER A 177 15.07 -0.24 7.28
N SER A 178 15.96 0.59 6.73
CA SER A 178 17.21 0.98 7.36
C SER A 178 17.13 2.26 8.18
N THR A 179 16.30 3.22 7.77
CA THR A 179 16.25 4.58 8.33
C THR A 179 14.92 4.90 9.01
N GLY A 180 13.86 4.15 8.77
CA GLY A 180 12.48 4.47 9.17
C GLY A 180 11.87 5.63 8.39
N ALA A 181 12.60 6.21 7.43
CA ALA A 181 12.17 7.39 6.70
C ALA A 181 10.96 7.12 5.81
N ILE A 182 10.04 8.07 5.81
CA ILE A 182 8.91 8.09 4.91
C ILE A 182 8.67 9.54 4.46
N ARG A 183 8.46 9.73 3.17
CA ARG A 183 8.27 11.06 2.60
C ARG A 183 6.93 11.68 2.94
N GLN A 184 5.90 10.86 3.09
CA GLN A 184 4.54 11.30 3.32
C GLN A 184 3.90 10.49 4.44
N PHE A 185 3.39 11.20 5.46
CA PHE A 185 2.63 10.60 6.54
C PHE A 185 1.17 10.46 6.12
N ASP A 186 0.77 9.25 5.80
CA ASP A 186 -0.60 8.91 5.44
C ASP A 186 -1.51 8.69 6.66
N THR A 187 -2.71 8.17 6.39
CA THR A 187 -3.72 7.88 7.41
C THR A 187 -3.24 6.88 8.46
N THR A 188 -2.39 5.90 8.12
CA THR A 188 -1.80 4.94 9.07
C THR A 188 -0.95 5.66 10.10
N TYR A 189 -0.10 6.57 9.66
CA TYR A 189 0.71 7.41 10.55
C TYR A 189 -0.13 8.38 11.38
N ALA A 190 -1.24 8.90 10.84
CA ALA A 190 -2.18 9.74 11.60
C ALA A 190 -2.81 8.96 12.76
N ALA A 191 -3.24 7.72 12.55
CA ALA A 191 -3.74 6.86 13.61
C ALA A 191 -2.65 6.56 14.66
N PHE A 192 -1.44 6.24 14.20
CA PHE A 192 -0.27 6.03 15.06
C PHE A 192 0.02 7.26 15.95
N LYS A 193 -0.02 8.46 15.39
CA LYS A 193 0.15 9.72 16.15
C LYS A 193 -0.89 9.88 17.25
N LEU A 194 -2.16 9.59 16.98
CA LEU A 194 -3.22 9.69 17.99
C LEU A 194 -3.00 8.72 19.16
N ILE A 195 -2.48 7.52 18.89
CA ILE A 195 -2.12 6.54 19.91
C ILE A 195 -0.94 7.06 20.73
N ALA A 196 0.16 7.43 20.09
CA ALA A 196 1.38 7.88 20.76
C ALA A 196 1.14 9.12 21.65
N GLU A 197 0.36 10.09 21.17
CA GLU A 197 -0.01 11.30 21.93
C GLU A 197 -1.03 11.04 23.06
N GLY A 198 -1.47 9.80 23.28
CA GLY A 198 -2.43 9.45 24.32
C GLY A 198 -3.84 9.99 24.09
N ARG A 199 -4.19 10.30 22.84
CA ARG A 199 -5.54 10.73 22.46
C ARG A 199 -6.47 9.54 22.26
N VAL A 200 -5.91 8.36 21.97
CA VAL A 200 -6.56 7.06 21.97
C VAL A 200 -5.93 6.25 23.10
N ARG A 201 -6.62 6.13 24.23
CA ARG A 201 -6.15 5.44 25.43
C ARG A 201 -6.70 4.04 25.57
N HIS A 202 -7.78 3.74 24.87
CA HIS A 202 -8.42 2.45 24.82
C HIS A 202 -8.51 2.01 23.37
N MET A 203 -7.82 0.92 23.03
CA MET A 203 -7.82 0.35 21.68
C MET A 203 -8.67 -0.92 21.66
N GLU A 204 -9.64 -0.97 20.78
CA GLU A 204 -10.36 -2.19 20.43
C GLU A 204 -9.40 -3.12 19.68
N ALA A 205 -8.79 -4.06 20.37
CA ALA A 205 -7.74 -4.87 19.81
C ALA A 205 -7.61 -6.25 20.51
N ARG A 206 -7.12 -7.21 19.76
CA ARG A 206 -6.62 -8.48 20.31
C ARG A 206 -5.11 -8.38 20.49
N ALA A 207 -4.64 -8.52 21.73
CA ALA A 207 -3.22 -8.35 22.06
C ALA A 207 -2.28 -9.29 21.27
N ALA A 208 -2.74 -10.50 20.97
CA ALA A 208 -2.01 -11.52 20.21
C ALA A 208 -2.16 -11.41 18.67
N ALA A 209 -3.15 -10.63 18.17
CA ALA A 209 -3.27 -10.37 16.73
C ALA A 209 -2.02 -9.64 16.22
N THR A 210 -1.66 -9.88 14.98
CA THR A 210 -0.42 -9.34 14.43
C THR A 210 -0.67 -8.25 13.40
N LEU A 211 0.25 -7.29 13.37
CA LEU A 211 0.32 -6.22 12.38
C LEU A 211 1.43 -6.53 11.39
N ASP A 212 1.11 -6.49 10.11
CA ASP A 212 2.07 -6.70 9.04
C ASP A 212 2.49 -5.35 8.46
N PHE A 213 3.61 -4.82 8.97
CA PHE A 213 4.22 -3.56 8.52
C PHE A 213 5.37 -3.84 7.58
N VAL A 214 5.21 -3.52 6.31
CA VAL A 214 6.22 -3.75 5.28
C VAL A 214 6.98 -2.47 4.93
N PRO A 215 8.32 -2.51 4.86
CA PRO A 215 9.11 -1.35 4.46
C PRO A 215 8.88 -0.96 3.00
N ILE A 216 8.73 0.35 2.74
CA ILE A 216 8.50 0.89 1.38
C ILE A 216 9.62 0.51 0.41
N ASP A 217 10.85 0.46 0.86
CA ASP A 217 12.01 0.07 0.06
C ASP A 217 11.94 -1.39 -0.39
N HIS A 218 11.44 -2.29 0.48
CA HIS A 218 11.19 -3.69 0.12
C HIS A 218 10.07 -3.82 -0.91
N VAL A 219 8.96 -3.10 -0.71
CA VAL A 219 7.83 -3.11 -1.65
C VAL A 219 8.26 -2.63 -3.03
N ALA A 220 8.95 -1.50 -3.11
CA ALA A 220 9.40 -0.96 -4.38
C ALA A 220 10.46 -1.87 -5.05
N ALA A 221 11.38 -2.47 -4.27
CA ALA A 221 12.32 -3.47 -4.79
C ALA A 221 11.59 -4.71 -5.34
N GLY A 222 10.53 -5.15 -4.67
CA GLY A 222 9.69 -6.25 -5.14
C GLY A 222 9.01 -5.95 -6.47
N ILE A 223 8.47 -4.76 -6.64
CA ILE A 223 7.84 -4.32 -7.91
C ILE A 223 8.89 -4.30 -9.05
N VAL A 224 10.11 -3.83 -8.78
CA VAL A 224 11.20 -3.89 -9.77
C VAL A 224 11.56 -5.34 -10.07
N ALA A 225 11.70 -6.19 -9.08
CA ALA A 225 12.02 -7.60 -9.28
C ALA A 225 10.96 -8.33 -10.12
N LEU A 226 9.66 -8.03 -9.93
CA LEU A 226 8.58 -8.53 -10.77
C LEU A 226 8.64 -7.97 -12.20
N THR A 227 9.04 -6.71 -12.36
CA THR A 227 9.30 -6.09 -13.68
C THR A 227 10.38 -6.84 -14.44
N ASP A 228 11.50 -7.13 -13.76
CA ASP A 228 12.66 -7.83 -14.33
C ASP A 228 12.42 -9.33 -14.56
N ALA A 229 11.57 -9.96 -13.73
CA ALA A 229 11.17 -11.35 -13.93
C ALA A 229 10.42 -11.58 -15.25
N GLY A 230 9.77 -10.53 -15.77
CA GLY A 230 9.19 -10.55 -17.09
C GLY A 230 8.03 -11.54 -17.19
N GLU A 231 8.06 -12.38 -18.23
CA GLU A 231 7.04 -13.40 -18.47
C GLU A 231 6.99 -14.47 -17.37
N ARG A 232 8.09 -14.68 -16.62
CA ARG A 232 8.09 -15.61 -15.49
C ARG A 232 7.15 -15.18 -14.35
N ALA A 233 6.85 -13.88 -14.26
CA ALA A 233 5.91 -13.34 -13.29
C ALA A 233 4.46 -13.36 -13.80
N ALA A 234 4.22 -13.64 -15.10
CA ALA A 234 2.89 -13.55 -15.70
C ALA A 234 1.92 -14.58 -15.11
N GLY A 235 0.69 -14.16 -14.86
CA GLY A 235 -0.36 -14.96 -14.24
C GLY A 235 -0.19 -15.17 -12.74
N GLY A 236 0.85 -14.59 -12.13
CA GLY A 236 1.17 -14.76 -10.72
C GLY A 236 0.68 -13.60 -9.85
N THR A 237 0.39 -13.94 -8.60
CA THR A 237 0.10 -13.01 -7.51
C THR A 237 1.19 -13.14 -6.47
N TYR A 238 1.70 -12.01 -5.96
CA TYR A 238 2.91 -11.97 -5.14
C TYR A 238 2.70 -11.08 -3.93
N HIS A 239 2.89 -11.65 -2.73
CA HIS A 239 2.84 -10.88 -1.49
C HIS A 239 4.16 -10.12 -1.26
N LEU A 240 4.04 -8.84 -0.97
CA LEU A 240 5.14 -7.98 -0.53
C LEU A 240 4.85 -7.58 0.92
N VAL A 241 5.29 -8.41 1.84
CA VAL A 241 4.85 -8.39 3.25
C VAL A 241 6.04 -8.38 4.18
N SER A 242 5.78 -8.17 5.46
CA SER A 242 6.84 -8.11 6.48
C SER A 242 7.57 -9.45 6.62
N ALA A 243 8.85 -9.38 6.99
CA ALA A 243 9.59 -10.59 7.35
C ALA A 243 9.04 -11.23 8.63
N GLN A 244 8.44 -10.41 9.48
CA GLN A 244 7.98 -10.79 10.80
C GLN A 244 6.78 -9.92 11.22
N PRO A 245 5.55 -10.43 11.12
CA PRO A 245 4.39 -9.70 11.63
C PRO A 245 4.54 -9.50 13.16
N LEU A 246 4.13 -8.32 13.63
CA LEU A 246 4.35 -7.91 15.02
C LEU A 246 3.05 -8.01 15.81
N PRO A 247 3.03 -8.72 16.97
CA PRO A 247 1.88 -8.70 17.87
C PRO A 247 1.49 -7.28 18.29
N VAL A 248 0.17 -6.99 18.33
CA VAL A 248 -0.35 -5.67 18.71
C VAL A 248 0.20 -5.22 20.07
N ALA A 249 0.29 -6.12 21.05
CA ALA A 249 0.87 -5.80 22.35
C ALA A 249 2.35 -5.36 22.25
N ARG A 250 3.11 -5.91 21.31
CA ARG A 250 4.52 -5.49 21.09
C ARG A 250 4.60 -4.14 20.42
N PHE A 251 3.67 -3.86 19.50
CA PHE A 251 3.58 -2.55 18.84
C PHE A 251 3.26 -1.45 19.87
N THR A 252 2.22 -1.64 20.71
CA THR A 252 1.85 -0.66 21.74
C THR A 252 2.91 -0.53 22.82
N GLY A 253 3.55 -1.62 23.24
CA GLY A 253 4.67 -1.60 24.18
C GLY A 253 5.89 -0.87 23.65
N ALA A 254 6.18 -0.95 22.33
CA ALA A 254 7.25 -0.19 21.72
C ALA A 254 6.97 1.33 21.77
N ILE A 255 5.71 1.75 21.63
CA ILE A 255 5.29 3.15 21.82
C ILE A 255 5.45 3.55 23.29
N GLY A 256 4.95 2.73 24.24
CA GLY A 256 5.01 2.99 25.67
C GLY A 256 6.43 3.02 26.25
N ALA A 257 7.42 2.51 25.53
CA ALA A 257 8.82 2.59 25.93
C ALA A 257 9.42 4.01 25.85
N TYR A 258 8.73 4.95 25.19
CA TYR A 258 9.14 6.36 25.12
C TYR A 258 8.46 7.16 26.23
N PRO A 259 9.20 7.91 27.05
CA PRO A 259 8.64 8.60 28.23
C PRO A 259 7.60 9.66 27.89
N GLN A 260 7.65 10.24 26.68
CA GLN A 260 6.71 11.25 26.22
C GLN A 260 5.43 10.65 25.59
N PHE A 261 5.37 9.33 25.36
CA PHE A 261 4.24 8.69 24.71
C PHE A 261 3.40 7.89 25.70
N HIS A 262 2.21 7.55 25.27
CA HIS A 262 1.25 6.78 26.06
C HIS A 262 1.05 5.40 25.47
N GLU A 263 1.14 4.35 26.29
CA GLU A 263 0.75 3.01 25.91
C GLU A 263 -0.77 2.85 26.12
N PRO A 264 -1.54 2.57 25.06
CA PRO A 264 -2.99 2.40 25.21
C PRO A 264 -3.34 1.07 25.88
N ALA A 265 -4.44 1.04 26.62
CA ALA A 265 -5.04 -0.19 27.11
C ALA A 265 -5.68 -0.95 25.94
N LEU A 266 -5.32 -2.21 25.76
CA LEU A 266 -5.93 -3.09 24.78
C LEU A 266 -7.19 -3.70 25.36
N VAL A 267 -8.33 -3.45 24.70
CA VAL A 267 -9.64 -3.98 25.12
C VAL A 267 -10.10 -4.96 24.04
N PRO A 268 -10.39 -6.24 24.41
CA PRO A 268 -10.92 -7.21 23.46
C PRO A 268 -12.21 -6.70 22.80
N PRO A 269 -12.46 -6.99 21.50
CA PRO A 269 -13.64 -6.50 20.80
C PRO A 269 -14.97 -6.84 21.46
N GLU A 270 -15.05 -7.99 22.11
CA GLU A 270 -16.23 -8.45 22.86
C GLU A 270 -16.54 -7.61 24.10
N ASP A 271 -15.55 -6.94 24.67
CA ASP A 271 -15.64 -6.11 25.88
C ASP A 271 -15.58 -4.61 25.55
N PHE A 272 -15.39 -4.24 24.27
CA PHE A 272 -15.21 -2.86 23.86
C PHE A 272 -16.54 -2.16 23.58
N GLU A 273 -16.85 -1.16 24.40
CA GLU A 273 -18.03 -0.34 24.26
C GLU A 273 -17.68 1.11 23.87
N PRO A 274 -17.78 1.50 22.58
CA PRO A 274 -17.47 2.87 22.16
C PRO A 274 -18.27 3.94 22.91
N ALA A 275 -19.49 3.63 23.38
CA ALA A 275 -20.33 4.55 24.12
C ALA A 275 -19.78 4.86 25.54
N ALA A 276 -19.00 3.94 26.11
CA ALA A 276 -18.40 4.10 27.44
C ALA A 276 -17.11 4.95 27.41
N LEU A 277 -16.55 5.20 26.22
CA LEU A 277 -15.35 6.03 26.09
C LEU A 277 -15.57 7.46 26.56
N PRO A 278 -14.53 8.15 27.11
CA PRO A 278 -14.58 9.58 27.36
C PRO A 278 -15.01 10.37 26.11
N PRO A 279 -15.73 11.49 26.25
CA PRO A 279 -16.36 12.18 25.11
C PRO A 279 -15.38 12.54 23.98
N MET A 280 -14.17 12.97 24.30
CA MET A 280 -13.14 13.31 23.30
C MET A 280 -12.64 12.07 22.57
N GLU A 281 -12.31 11.00 23.31
CA GLU A 281 -11.82 9.75 22.76
C GLU A 281 -12.91 9.06 21.90
N ARG A 282 -14.15 9.06 22.34
CA ARG A 282 -15.31 8.57 21.58
C ARG A 282 -15.47 9.30 20.24
N ARG A 283 -15.26 10.63 20.23
CA ARG A 283 -15.28 11.42 18.99
C ARG A 283 -14.15 11.02 18.04
N LEU A 284 -12.94 10.82 18.55
CA LEU A 284 -11.79 10.38 17.77
C LEU A 284 -11.96 8.95 17.27
N TYR A 285 -12.50 8.05 18.08
CA TYR A 285 -12.81 6.69 17.67
C TYR A 285 -13.74 6.68 16.46
N ARG A 286 -14.84 7.43 16.52
CA ARG A 286 -15.81 7.50 15.41
C ARG A 286 -15.22 8.08 14.13
N ARG A 287 -14.25 8.99 14.22
CA ARG A 287 -13.71 9.71 13.07
C ARG A 287 -12.47 9.06 12.46
N VAL A 288 -11.66 8.42 13.26
CA VAL A 288 -10.33 7.90 12.85
C VAL A 288 -10.09 6.49 13.37
N ALA A 289 -10.03 6.29 14.69
CA ALA A 289 -9.56 5.03 15.28
C ALA A 289 -10.40 3.82 14.85
N GLY A 290 -11.72 3.98 14.76
CA GLY A 290 -12.64 2.91 14.32
C GLY A 290 -12.41 2.45 12.88
N LEU A 291 -11.86 3.31 12.01
CA LEU A 291 -11.52 2.93 10.62
C LEU A 291 -10.40 1.89 10.56
N TYR A 292 -9.55 1.85 11.59
CA TYR A 292 -8.40 0.95 11.69
C TYR A 292 -8.63 -0.22 12.64
N ALA A 293 -9.75 -0.25 13.38
CA ALA A 293 -10.02 -1.27 14.41
C ALA A 293 -9.87 -2.70 13.87
N SER A 294 -10.36 -2.97 12.66
CA SER A 294 -10.23 -4.28 12.03
C SER A 294 -8.78 -4.78 11.91
N TYR A 295 -7.81 -3.89 11.72
CA TYR A 295 -6.39 -4.26 11.61
C TYR A 295 -5.79 -4.70 12.93
N PHE A 296 -6.37 -4.30 14.05
CA PHE A 296 -5.95 -4.68 15.40
C PHE A 296 -6.71 -5.90 15.96
N GLN A 297 -7.67 -6.43 15.20
CA GLN A 297 -8.55 -7.51 15.63
C GLN A 297 -8.32 -8.80 14.85
N ARG A 298 -8.08 -8.71 13.54
CA ARG A 298 -7.83 -9.85 12.66
C ARG A 298 -6.34 -10.19 12.64
N ASP A 299 -6.04 -11.44 12.33
CA ASP A 299 -4.69 -11.99 12.37
C ASP A 299 -4.36 -12.78 11.07
N PRO A 300 -4.28 -12.12 9.91
CA PRO A 300 -3.85 -12.77 8.69
C PRO A 300 -2.33 -13.00 8.72
N HIS A 301 -1.90 -14.21 8.36
CA HIS A 301 -0.50 -14.59 8.21
C HIS A 301 -0.20 -14.78 6.72
N PHE A 302 0.40 -13.78 6.11
CA PHE A 302 0.65 -13.76 4.67
C PHE A 302 1.86 -14.63 4.30
N ASP A 303 1.66 -15.57 3.38
CA ASP A 303 2.74 -16.34 2.76
C ASP A 303 3.29 -15.58 1.56
N ASP A 304 4.62 -15.44 1.46
CA ASP A 304 5.35 -14.78 0.37
C ASP A 304 6.25 -15.76 -0.39
N SER A 305 5.98 -17.06 -0.29
CA SER A 305 6.84 -18.11 -0.85
C SER A 305 6.95 -18.05 -2.38
N ALA A 306 5.88 -17.68 -3.10
CA ALA A 306 5.92 -17.50 -4.55
C ALA A 306 6.79 -16.29 -4.92
N MET A 307 6.66 -15.17 -4.21
CA MET A 307 7.49 -13.99 -4.42
C MET A 307 8.98 -14.30 -4.20
N ARG A 308 9.32 -14.93 -3.07
CA ARG A 308 10.70 -15.34 -2.76
C ARG A 308 11.24 -16.37 -3.73
N GLY A 309 10.40 -17.35 -4.10
CA GLY A 309 10.80 -18.38 -5.07
C GLY A 309 11.10 -17.83 -6.46
N LEU A 310 10.33 -16.83 -6.91
CA LEU A 310 10.52 -16.19 -8.21
C LEU A 310 11.75 -15.27 -8.25
N THR A 311 11.96 -14.47 -7.21
CA THR A 311 12.86 -13.32 -7.24
C THR A 311 14.08 -13.50 -6.34
N GLY A 312 14.04 -14.39 -5.37
CA GLY A 312 15.04 -14.48 -4.30
C GLY A 312 15.00 -13.33 -3.29
N LEU A 313 14.08 -12.37 -3.45
CA LEU A 313 13.98 -11.21 -2.58
C LEU A 313 13.33 -11.60 -1.24
N ALA A 314 14.02 -11.27 -0.13
CA ALA A 314 13.52 -11.45 1.22
C ALA A 314 13.36 -10.09 1.90
N CYS A 315 12.25 -9.92 2.66
CA CYS A 315 12.04 -8.70 3.42
C CYS A 315 13.08 -8.58 4.54
N PRO A 316 13.68 -7.39 4.75
CA PRO A 316 14.52 -7.12 5.92
C PRO A 316 13.75 -7.34 7.23
N PRO A 317 14.44 -7.59 8.36
CA PRO A 317 13.79 -7.79 9.65
C PRO A 317 12.85 -6.64 10.05
N THR A 318 11.60 -6.97 10.42
CA THR A 318 10.52 -6.02 10.72
C THR A 318 10.00 -6.11 12.17
N GLY A 319 10.79 -6.68 13.07
CA GLY A 319 10.46 -6.79 14.49
C GLY A 319 10.50 -5.45 15.24
N GLU A 320 10.50 -5.49 16.57
CA GLU A 320 10.40 -4.32 17.46
C GLU A 320 11.48 -3.26 17.18
N ALA A 321 12.71 -3.66 16.83
CA ALA A 321 13.78 -2.72 16.49
C ALA A 321 13.44 -1.86 15.26
N TYR A 322 12.72 -2.42 14.30
CA TYR A 322 12.23 -1.68 13.15
C TYR A 322 11.13 -0.69 13.55
N ILE A 323 10.19 -1.08 14.41
CA ILE A 323 9.15 -0.17 14.90
C ILE A 323 9.77 1.01 15.66
N ARG A 324 10.77 0.76 16.50
CA ARG A 324 11.51 1.84 17.18
C ARG A 324 12.16 2.80 16.16
N ARG A 325 12.75 2.28 15.09
CA ARG A 325 13.33 3.10 14.01
C ARG A 325 12.29 3.98 13.32
N LEU A 326 11.06 3.47 13.10
CA LEU A 326 9.95 4.29 12.58
C LEU A 326 9.57 5.40 13.55
N ILE A 327 9.48 5.10 14.86
CA ILE A 327 9.18 6.07 15.91
C ILE A 327 10.28 7.14 15.98
N ASP A 328 11.54 6.74 16.02
CA ASP A 328 12.69 7.64 16.09
C ASP A 328 12.72 8.61 14.90
N TYR A 329 12.43 8.10 13.70
CA TYR A 329 12.30 8.94 12.51
C TYR A 329 11.16 9.95 12.65
N CYS A 330 9.98 9.54 13.10
CA CYS A 330 8.83 10.42 13.32
C CYS A 330 9.14 11.54 14.33
N VAL A 331 9.87 11.23 15.40
CA VAL A 331 10.34 12.22 16.39
C VAL A 331 11.39 13.16 15.77
N LYS A 332 12.37 12.60 15.06
CA LYS A 332 13.44 13.37 14.42
C LYS A 332 12.93 14.43 13.45
N VAL A 333 11.87 14.13 12.69
CA VAL A 333 11.31 15.07 11.71
C VAL A 333 10.16 15.93 12.27
N GLY A 334 9.87 15.83 13.58
CA GLY A 334 8.84 16.62 14.25
C GLY A 334 7.40 16.19 13.95
N PHE A 335 7.19 15.01 13.37
CA PHE A 335 5.85 14.44 13.21
C PHE A 335 5.27 13.99 14.56
N LEU A 336 6.11 13.39 15.41
CA LEU A 336 5.81 13.10 16.80
C LEU A 336 6.58 14.06 17.71
N PRO A 337 6.04 14.40 18.91
CA PRO A 337 6.72 15.30 19.85
C PRO A 337 8.03 14.70 20.37
N PRO A 338 9.06 15.54 20.61
CA PRO A 338 10.28 15.12 21.29
C PRO A 338 10.00 14.79 22.76
N ALA A 339 10.99 14.17 23.45
CA ALA A 339 10.96 13.90 24.88
C ALA A 339 11.05 15.19 25.72
#